data_7b42f0c1d0425508c59f05ff8a513775
#
_entry.id   7b42f0c1d0425508c59f05ff8a513775
#
_cell.length_a   1.000
_cell.length_b   1.000
_cell.length_c   1.000
_cell.angle_alpha   90.00
_cell.angle_beta   90.00
_cell.angle_gamma   90.00
#
_symmetry.space_group_name_H-M   'P 1'
#
loop_
_entity.id
_entity.type
_entity.pdbx_description
1 polymer ?
#
loop_
_entity_poly.entity_id
_entity_poly.type
_entity_poly.pdbx_seq_one_letter_code
_entity_poly.pdbx_strand_id
1 'polypeptide(L)'
;MEPGTRAKRAKMIETPKLTTDVIIRVWEKNRFQGIVLIDRKNPPLGLAIPGGFVEVGESVETAALREMKEEVGLEVQLVGLLGIYSDPKRDPRFHTASVVFVGDATGEPQAASDAQEASIYLLEEIPLDRLVFDHREIMLDFLGSPD
;
A
#
# COMPACT_ATOMS: atom_id res chain seq x y z
N MET A 1 -5.52 14.26 40.30
CA MET A 1 -4.71 13.60 39.29
C MET A 1 -3.40 14.34 39.10
N GLU A 2 -2.35 13.60 39.02
CA GLU A 2 -1.04 14.17 38.77
C GLU A 2 -0.90 14.72 37.34
N PRO A 3 -0.19 15.83 37.20
CA PRO A 3 0.07 16.37 35.85
C PRO A 3 0.72 15.37 34.90
N GLY A 4 1.65 14.56 35.43
CA GLY A 4 2.33 13.55 34.63
C GLY A 4 1.40 12.48 34.10
N THR A 5 0.41 12.07 34.88
CA THR A 5 -0.56 11.07 34.46
C THR A 5 -1.46 11.63 33.38
N ARG A 6 -1.86 12.87 33.52
CA ARG A 6 -2.69 13.53 32.52
C ARG A 6 -1.93 13.69 31.21
N ALA A 7 -0.67 14.10 31.27
CA ALA A 7 0.16 14.26 30.10
C ALA A 7 0.35 12.91 29.37
N LYS A 8 0.54 11.82 30.15
CA LYS A 8 0.66 10.51 29.57
C LYS A 8 -0.60 10.09 28.84
N ARG A 9 -1.77 10.38 29.40
CA ARG A 9 -3.01 10.04 28.74
C ARG A 9 -3.21 10.84 27.47
N ALA A 10 -2.83 12.11 27.47
CA ALA A 10 -2.91 12.92 26.27
C ALA A 10 -2.02 12.37 25.17
N LYS A 11 -0.81 11.86 25.55
CA LYS A 11 0.12 11.26 24.60
C LYS A 11 -0.32 9.87 24.14
N MET A 12 -1.28 9.26 24.84
CA MET A 12 -1.75 7.92 24.54
C MET A 12 -3.07 7.93 23.80
N ILE A 13 -3.31 8.99 23.01
CA ILE A 13 -4.47 9.00 22.13
C ILE A 13 -4.32 7.86 21.13
N GLU A 14 -5.30 6.97 21.17
CA GLU A 14 -5.28 5.83 20.29
C GLU A 14 -6.07 6.14 19.04
N THR A 15 -5.42 5.95 17.90
CA THR A 15 -6.04 6.09 16.59
C THR A 15 -5.56 4.93 15.74
N PRO A 16 -6.31 4.57 14.69
CA PRO A 16 -5.77 3.63 13.72
C PRO A 16 -4.48 4.18 13.12
N LYS A 17 -3.58 3.29 12.75
CA LYS A 17 -2.37 3.69 12.03
C LYS A 17 -2.75 4.06 10.60
N LEU A 18 -2.24 5.18 10.15
CA LEU A 18 -2.49 5.64 8.78
C LEU A 18 -1.46 5.05 7.85
N THR A 19 -1.94 4.37 6.81
CA THR A 19 -1.08 3.77 5.79
C THR A 19 -1.52 4.25 4.41
N THR A 20 -0.70 3.95 3.43
CA THR A 20 -1.05 4.19 2.04
C THR A 20 -0.51 3.04 1.19
N ASP A 21 -1.27 2.63 0.20
CA ASP A 21 -0.88 1.61 -0.75
C ASP A 21 -1.09 2.18 -2.15
N VAL A 22 -0.31 1.72 -3.10
CA VAL A 22 -0.41 2.20 -4.47
C VAL A 22 -0.52 1.02 -5.43
N ILE A 23 -1.58 1.01 -6.22
CA ILE A 23 -1.68 0.10 -7.35
C ILE A 23 -0.91 0.76 -8.48
N ILE A 24 0.27 0.24 -8.77
CA ILE A 24 1.17 0.81 -9.78
C ILE A 24 0.92 0.13 -11.11
N ARG A 25 0.49 0.91 -12.08
CA ARG A 25 0.35 0.45 -13.45
C ARG A 25 1.68 0.72 -14.15
N VAL A 26 2.31 -0.34 -14.63
CA VAL A 26 3.63 -0.23 -15.26
C VAL A 26 3.45 -0.13 -16.78
N TRP A 27 4.13 0.83 -17.35
CA TRP A 27 4.09 1.09 -18.79
C TRP A 27 5.49 1.03 -19.37
N GLU A 28 5.60 0.51 -20.58
CA GLU A 28 6.84 0.55 -21.33
C GLU A 28 6.49 0.91 -22.78
N LYS A 29 7.06 2.00 -23.27
CA LYS A 29 6.80 2.50 -24.63
C LYS A 29 5.30 2.60 -24.89
N ASN A 30 4.58 3.16 -23.94
CA ASN A 30 3.12 3.35 -23.98
C ASN A 30 2.33 2.04 -24.02
N ARG A 31 2.95 0.92 -23.66
CA ARG A 31 2.26 -0.36 -23.55
C ARG A 31 2.09 -0.72 -22.08
N PHE A 32 0.88 -1.08 -21.72
CA PHE A 32 0.59 -1.52 -20.36
C PHE A 32 1.22 -2.90 -20.10
N GLN A 33 2.02 -3.01 -19.05
CA GLN A 33 2.73 -4.23 -18.72
C GLN A 33 2.05 -5.03 -17.59
N GLY A 34 1.26 -4.37 -16.77
CA GLY A 34 0.63 -4.99 -15.61
C GLY A 34 0.78 -4.12 -14.38
N ILE A 35 0.49 -4.71 -13.23
CA ILE A 35 0.59 -4.03 -11.94
C ILE A 35 1.66 -4.69 -11.08
N VAL A 36 2.16 -3.92 -10.11
CA VAL A 36 3.22 -4.40 -9.22
C VAL A 36 2.59 -5.01 -7.96
N LEU A 37 3.03 -6.22 -7.62
CA LEU A 37 2.75 -6.82 -6.31
C LEU A 37 4.07 -7.21 -5.67
N ILE A 38 4.08 -7.23 -4.35
CA ILE A 38 5.25 -7.69 -3.60
C ILE A 38 4.94 -8.99 -2.88
N ASP A 39 5.98 -9.81 -2.68
CA ASP A 39 5.90 -11.01 -1.88
C ASP A 39 6.41 -10.65 -0.50
N ARG A 40 5.58 -10.78 0.51
CA ARG A 40 5.92 -10.34 1.86
C ARG A 40 6.90 -11.30 2.51
N LYS A 41 7.91 -10.73 3.15
CA LYS A 41 8.93 -11.46 3.89
C LYS A 41 8.48 -11.73 5.33
N ASN A 42 7.67 -10.85 5.89
CA ASN A 42 7.19 -10.94 7.27
C ASN A 42 5.70 -11.25 7.30
N PRO A 43 5.21 -11.93 8.36
CA PRO A 43 3.78 -12.23 8.47
C PRO A 43 2.91 -10.96 8.48
N PRO A 44 1.74 -10.98 7.86
CA PRO A 44 1.17 -12.12 7.13
C PRO A 44 1.91 -12.37 5.82
N LEU A 45 2.22 -13.65 5.54
CA LEU A 45 2.94 -14.03 4.32
C LEU A 45 1.97 -14.16 3.16
N GLY A 46 2.43 -13.75 1.99
CA GLY A 46 1.67 -13.77 0.76
C GLY A 46 1.96 -12.56 -0.09
N LEU A 47 1.12 -12.31 -1.06
CA LEU A 47 1.26 -11.18 -1.96
C LEU A 47 0.53 -9.96 -1.41
N ALA A 48 1.05 -8.78 -1.72
CA ALA A 48 0.45 -7.53 -1.27
C ALA A 48 0.66 -6.42 -2.30
N ILE A 49 -0.25 -5.48 -2.28
CA ILE A 49 -0.07 -4.20 -2.96
C ILE A 49 1.01 -3.46 -2.18
N PRO A 50 2.02 -2.87 -2.85
CA PRO A 50 3.07 -2.15 -2.14
C PRO A 50 2.52 -0.93 -1.41
N GLY A 51 3.06 -0.67 -0.22
CA GLY A 51 2.62 0.44 0.59
C GLY A 51 3.39 0.52 1.90
N GLY A 52 2.98 1.43 2.76
CA GLY A 52 3.62 1.59 4.05
C GLY A 52 2.94 2.65 4.89
N PHE A 53 3.57 2.96 6.02
CA PHE A 53 3.02 3.90 6.99
C PHE A 53 3.29 5.35 6.57
N VAL A 54 2.30 6.19 6.81
CA VAL A 54 2.45 7.63 6.67
C VAL A 54 3.14 8.14 7.94
N GLU A 55 4.20 8.91 7.77
CA GLU A 55 4.93 9.46 8.90
C GLU A 55 4.33 10.79 9.33
N VAL A 56 4.49 11.11 10.60
CA VAL A 56 4.05 12.41 11.11
C VAL A 56 4.76 13.50 10.31
N GLY A 57 3.98 14.44 9.80
CA GLY A 57 4.51 15.54 9.00
C GLY A 57 4.47 15.31 7.50
N GLU A 58 4.08 14.11 7.04
CA GLU A 58 3.91 13.86 5.61
C GLU A 58 2.44 13.86 5.23
N SER A 59 2.14 14.30 4.02
CA SER A 59 0.84 14.03 3.42
C SER A 59 0.78 12.57 2.96
N VAL A 60 -0.42 12.06 2.75
CA VAL A 60 -0.56 10.68 2.23
C VAL A 60 0.05 10.55 0.83
N GLU A 61 -0.03 11.59 0.02
CA GLU A 61 0.56 11.59 -1.32
C GLU A 61 2.09 11.52 -1.25
N THR A 62 2.70 12.31 -0.37
CA THR A 62 4.14 12.28 -0.17
C THR A 62 4.58 10.92 0.34
N ALA A 63 3.86 10.36 1.30
CA ALA A 63 4.15 9.04 1.84
C ALA A 63 4.08 7.97 0.75
N ALA A 64 3.04 8.04 -0.10
CA ALA A 64 2.87 7.08 -1.18
C ALA A 64 4.07 7.08 -2.12
N LEU A 65 4.50 8.26 -2.56
CA LEU A 65 5.65 8.38 -3.47
C LEU A 65 6.94 7.89 -2.81
N ARG A 66 7.16 8.26 -1.56
CA ARG A 66 8.34 7.83 -0.80
C ARG A 66 8.36 6.31 -0.64
N GLU A 67 7.24 5.74 -0.22
CA GLU A 67 7.16 4.29 0.00
C GLU A 67 7.39 3.51 -1.30
N MET A 68 6.86 3.98 -2.42
CA MET A 68 7.06 3.28 -3.68
C MET A 68 8.53 3.30 -4.10
N LYS A 69 9.21 4.41 -3.88
CA LYS A 69 10.63 4.47 -4.17
C LYS A 69 11.43 3.56 -3.24
N GLU A 70 11.11 3.56 -1.96
CA GLU A 70 11.80 2.72 -0.98
C GLU A 70 11.51 1.24 -1.16
N GLU A 71 10.26 0.89 -1.39
CA GLU A 71 9.83 -0.51 -1.37
C GLU A 71 10.06 -1.23 -2.70
N VAL A 72 9.81 -0.56 -3.80
CA VAL A 72 9.90 -1.19 -5.13
C VAL A 72 10.80 -0.45 -6.10
N GLY A 73 11.45 0.63 -5.67
CA GLY A 73 12.42 1.33 -6.48
C GLY A 73 11.86 2.07 -7.67
N LEU A 74 10.57 2.39 -7.66
CA LEU A 74 9.93 3.06 -8.79
C LEU A 74 9.55 4.49 -8.45
N GLU A 75 9.70 5.37 -9.41
CA GLU A 75 9.16 6.72 -9.34
C GLU A 75 7.76 6.69 -9.93
N VAL A 76 6.78 6.93 -9.08
CA VAL A 76 5.36 6.79 -9.43
C VAL A 76 4.74 8.17 -9.61
N GLN A 77 3.91 8.29 -10.62
CA GLN A 77 3.04 9.44 -10.77
C GLN A 77 1.65 9.03 -10.33
N LEU A 78 1.13 9.64 -9.28
CA LEU A 78 -0.22 9.32 -8.80
C LEU A 78 -1.23 9.87 -9.80
N VAL A 79 -2.19 9.03 -10.18
CA VAL A 79 -3.21 9.42 -11.16
C VAL A 79 -4.60 9.50 -10.55
N GLY A 80 -4.83 8.88 -9.41
CA GLY A 80 -6.13 8.97 -8.77
C GLY A 80 -6.19 8.27 -7.43
N LEU A 81 -7.24 8.54 -6.70
CA LEU A 81 -7.55 7.89 -5.44
C LEU A 81 -8.55 6.77 -5.71
N LEU A 82 -8.19 5.56 -5.32
CA LEU A 82 -9.13 4.44 -5.43
C LEU A 82 -10.12 4.46 -4.28
N GLY A 83 -9.63 4.63 -3.05
CA GLY A 83 -10.50 4.65 -1.89
C GLY A 83 -9.74 4.61 -0.59
N ILE A 84 -10.50 4.58 0.50
CA ILE A 84 -9.97 4.46 1.85
C ILE A 84 -10.50 3.15 2.42
N TYR A 85 -9.59 2.35 2.95
CA TYR A 85 -9.93 1.03 3.48
C TYR A 85 -9.55 1.01 4.96
N SER A 86 -10.54 0.89 5.83
CA SER A 86 -10.34 1.13 7.26
C SER A 86 -11.11 0.18 8.16
N ASP A 87 -11.53 -0.97 7.66
CA ASP A 87 -12.20 -1.95 8.50
C ASP A 87 -11.24 -2.36 9.63
N PRO A 88 -11.71 -2.38 10.90
CA PRO A 88 -10.83 -2.73 12.02
C PRO A 88 -10.17 -4.10 11.90
N LYS A 89 -10.72 -5.01 11.12
CA LYS A 89 -10.19 -6.37 10.97
C LYS A 89 -9.33 -6.56 9.72
N ARG A 90 -9.12 -5.51 8.94
CA ARG A 90 -8.40 -5.63 7.67
C ARG A 90 -6.94 -6.07 7.83
N ASP A 91 -6.33 -5.75 8.95
CA ASP A 91 -4.93 -6.05 9.24
C ASP A 91 -4.88 -6.86 10.54
N PRO A 92 -4.34 -8.08 10.53
CA PRO A 92 -4.34 -8.89 11.75
C PRO A 92 -3.42 -8.38 12.83
N ARG A 93 -2.51 -7.46 12.53
CA ARG A 93 -1.54 -6.95 13.49
C ARG A 93 -2.13 -5.86 14.38
N PHE A 94 -2.89 -4.93 13.79
CA PHE A 94 -3.54 -3.82 14.49
C PHE A 94 -4.41 -3.06 13.49
N HIS A 95 -5.22 -2.13 14.01
CA HIS A 95 -6.13 -1.37 13.15
C HIS A 95 -5.35 -0.38 12.28
N THR A 96 -5.49 -0.51 10.98
CA THR A 96 -4.93 0.44 10.02
C THR A 96 -6.04 1.04 9.16
N ALA A 97 -5.79 2.26 8.69
CA ALA A 97 -6.62 2.90 7.69
C ALA A 97 -5.71 3.22 6.51
N SER A 98 -5.98 2.62 5.35
CA SER A 98 -5.14 2.80 4.18
C SER A 98 -5.81 3.69 3.15
N VAL A 99 -5.06 4.69 2.70
CA VAL A 99 -5.44 5.51 1.56
C VAL A 99 -4.80 4.87 0.33
N VAL A 100 -5.62 4.38 -0.59
CA VAL A 100 -5.13 3.61 -1.74
C VAL A 100 -5.21 4.46 -3.00
N PHE A 101 -4.06 4.64 -3.62
CA PHE A 101 -3.94 5.36 -4.88
C PHE A 101 -3.72 4.42 -6.04
N VAL A 102 -4.04 4.90 -7.23
CA VAL A 102 -3.58 4.32 -8.49
C VAL A 102 -2.51 5.24 -9.03
N GLY A 103 -1.41 4.66 -9.47
CA GLY A 103 -0.30 5.43 -10.02
C GLY A 103 0.28 4.75 -11.25
N ASP A 104 1.07 5.50 -12.00
CA ASP A 104 1.75 5.02 -13.21
C ASP A 104 3.25 5.12 -13.01
N ALA A 105 3.97 4.15 -13.57
CA ALA A 105 5.42 4.14 -13.53
C ALA A 105 5.97 3.41 -14.77
N THR A 106 7.24 3.62 -15.04
CA THR A 106 7.99 2.86 -16.02
C THR A 106 9.18 2.22 -15.32
N GLY A 107 9.67 1.13 -15.87
CA GLY A 107 10.85 0.45 -15.34
C GLY A 107 10.51 -0.84 -14.61
N GLU A 108 11.57 -1.50 -14.15
CA GLU A 108 11.44 -2.78 -13.46
C GLU A 108 11.38 -2.56 -11.95
N PRO A 109 10.38 -3.11 -11.26
CA PRO A 109 10.37 -3.03 -9.81
C PRO A 109 11.49 -3.85 -9.20
N GLN A 110 12.03 -3.36 -8.08
CA GLN A 110 13.09 -4.05 -7.35
C GLN A 110 12.70 -4.11 -5.89
N ALA A 111 12.72 -5.32 -5.32
CA ALA A 111 12.34 -5.52 -3.95
C ALA A 111 13.32 -4.86 -2.98
N ALA A 112 12.78 -4.21 -1.97
CA ALA A 112 13.56 -3.73 -0.84
C ALA A 112 13.83 -4.87 0.14
N SER A 113 14.57 -4.56 1.22
CA SER A 113 14.98 -5.58 2.18
C SER A 113 13.84 -6.26 2.92
N ASP A 114 12.69 -5.63 3.02
CA ASP A 114 11.52 -6.17 3.73
C ASP A 114 10.55 -6.92 2.82
N ALA A 115 10.89 -7.06 1.54
CA ALA A 115 10.13 -7.86 0.60
C ALA A 115 11.06 -8.91 -0.01
N GLN A 116 10.52 -10.10 -0.28
CA GLN A 116 11.31 -11.13 -0.96
C GLN A 116 11.42 -10.85 -2.45
N GLU A 117 10.35 -10.33 -3.03
CA GLU A 117 10.25 -10.16 -4.47
C GLU A 117 9.24 -9.07 -4.80
N ALA A 118 9.50 -8.34 -5.87
CA ALA A 118 8.53 -7.40 -6.44
C ALA A 118 8.40 -7.78 -7.91
N SER A 119 7.17 -7.97 -8.38
CA SER A 119 6.94 -8.48 -9.74
C SER A 119 5.75 -7.79 -10.38
N ILE A 120 5.76 -7.80 -11.71
CA ILE A 120 4.66 -7.26 -12.52
C ILE A 120 3.72 -8.42 -12.88
N TYR A 121 2.44 -8.20 -12.65
CA TYR A 121 1.40 -9.18 -12.96
C TYR A 121 0.43 -8.60 -13.98
N LEU A 122 0.13 -9.37 -15.01
CA LEU A 122 -0.98 -9.02 -15.91
C LEU A 122 -2.28 -9.08 -15.13
N LEU A 123 -3.24 -8.25 -15.49
CA LEU A 123 -4.48 -8.14 -14.71
C LEU A 123 -5.21 -9.48 -14.59
N GLU A 124 -5.24 -10.26 -15.66
CA GLU A 124 -5.90 -11.56 -15.69
C GLU A 124 -5.12 -12.67 -14.97
N GLU A 125 -3.89 -12.38 -14.57
CA GLU A 125 -3.04 -13.36 -13.90
C GLU A 125 -2.80 -13.04 -12.43
N ILE A 126 -3.47 -12.04 -11.90
CA ILE A 126 -3.34 -11.67 -10.50
C ILE A 126 -3.86 -12.82 -9.62
N PRO A 127 -3.03 -13.40 -8.74
CA PRO A 127 -3.49 -14.49 -7.88
C PRO A 127 -4.25 -13.93 -6.67
N LEU A 128 -5.52 -13.64 -6.86
CA LEU A 128 -6.36 -12.95 -5.87
C LEU A 128 -6.42 -13.68 -4.53
N ASP A 129 -6.33 -15.00 -4.55
CA ASP A 129 -6.40 -15.82 -3.32
C ASP A 129 -5.09 -15.80 -2.52
N ARG A 130 -4.02 -15.27 -3.08
CA ARG A 130 -2.75 -15.11 -2.38
C ARG A 130 -2.55 -13.74 -1.77
N LEU A 131 -3.45 -12.81 -2.05
CA LEU A 131 -3.36 -11.46 -1.51
C LEU A 131 -3.72 -11.46 -0.02
N VAL A 132 -2.90 -10.79 0.78
CA VAL A 132 -3.08 -10.69 2.22
C VAL A 132 -3.79 -9.40 2.60
N PHE A 133 -4.12 -9.24 3.88
CA PHE A 133 -4.94 -8.14 4.39
C PHE A 133 -6.29 -8.17 3.67
N ASP A 134 -6.80 -7.00 3.32
CA ASP A 134 -7.98 -6.86 2.46
C ASP A 134 -7.59 -6.51 1.02
N HIS A 135 -6.35 -6.84 0.62
CA HIS A 135 -5.85 -6.46 -0.70
C HIS A 135 -6.59 -7.14 -1.84
N ARG A 136 -7.18 -8.31 -1.59
CA ARG A 136 -8.08 -8.93 -2.55
C ARG A 136 -9.28 -8.02 -2.85
N GLU A 137 -9.89 -7.48 -1.79
CA GLU A 137 -11.03 -6.58 -1.91
C GLU A 137 -10.64 -5.31 -2.65
N ILE A 138 -9.49 -4.73 -2.28
CA ILE A 138 -8.97 -3.53 -2.94
C ILE A 138 -8.75 -3.81 -4.43
N MET A 139 -8.15 -4.96 -4.75
CA MET A 139 -7.87 -5.32 -6.13
C MET A 139 -9.16 -5.53 -6.92
N LEU A 140 -10.16 -6.16 -6.31
CA LEU A 140 -11.46 -6.34 -6.97
C LEU A 140 -12.12 -5.00 -7.26
N ASP A 141 -12.02 -4.05 -6.34
CA ASP A 141 -12.53 -2.69 -6.57
C ASP A 141 -11.79 -2.03 -7.74
N PHE A 142 -10.48 -2.18 -7.79
CA PHE A 142 -9.68 -1.63 -8.89
C PHE A 142 -10.08 -2.25 -10.23
N LEU A 143 -10.22 -3.58 -10.28
CA LEU A 143 -10.55 -4.30 -11.51
C LEU A 143 -11.97 -3.98 -11.99
N GLY A 144 -12.88 -3.68 -11.06
CA GLY A 144 -14.25 -3.30 -11.39
C GLY A 144 -14.41 -1.81 -11.69
N SER A 145 -13.36 -1.03 -11.54
CA SER A 145 -13.41 0.41 -11.76
C SER A 145 -13.52 0.71 -13.26
N PRO A 146 -14.36 1.70 -13.66
CA PRO A 146 -14.49 2.07 -15.07
C PRO A 146 -13.28 2.88 -15.53
N ASP A 147 -12.21 2.60 -15.60
CA ASP A 147 -10.92 3.21 -15.99
C ASP A 147 -9.86 2.91 -14.99
#